data_25d8795699c9db7f1baba7e2b695d2d1
#
_entry.id   25d8795699c9db7f1baba7e2b695d2d1
#
_cell.length_a   1.000
_cell.length_b   1.000
_cell.length_c   1.000
_cell.angle_alpha   90.00
_cell.angle_beta   90.00
_cell.angle_gamma   90.00
#
_symmetry.space_group_name_H-M   'P 1'
#
loop_
_entity.id
_entity.type
_entity.pdbx_description
1 polymer ?
#
loop_
_entity_poly.entity_id
_entity_poly.type
_entity_poly.pdbx_seq_one_letter_code
_entity_poly.pdbx_strand_id
1 'polypeptide(L)'
;MYLPQIDNERATLCNYLDVQLDAIRASSYGLDDDQARRAPRRSTLSISGITKHVVYCMKQSLSGAGHHEHDQPFEAFFVSFTPSDEEEITTLLETFDEVRGEYMRMCRDGELDAELPVGPMPWVGMTEARPAKLRYLYVHHVEEFARHAGHADIIREEIDGAQAAELLAAVEGRPANDFVTPWQA
;
A
#
# COMPACT_ATOMS: atom_id res chain seq x y z
N MET A 1 -7.70 -11.44 -3.96
CA MET A 1 -8.84 -11.29 -2.99
C MET A 1 -8.69 -12.31 -1.89
N TYR A 2 -8.83 -11.92 -0.61
CA TYR A 2 -8.84 -12.84 0.53
C TYR A 2 -10.16 -13.63 0.56
N LEU A 3 -10.07 -14.95 0.38
CA LEU A 3 -11.25 -15.81 0.36
C LEU A 3 -11.67 -16.17 1.79
N PRO A 4 -12.99 -16.41 2.05
CA PRO A 4 -13.46 -16.81 3.36
C PRO A 4 -12.80 -18.13 3.80
N GLN A 5 -12.22 -18.11 5.01
CA GLN A 5 -11.61 -19.29 5.64
C GLN A 5 -11.65 -19.15 7.17
N ILE A 6 -11.34 -20.23 7.89
CA ILE A 6 -11.34 -20.24 9.35
C ILE A 6 -9.94 -19.85 9.84
N ASP A 7 -9.71 -18.54 9.96
CA ASP A 7 -8.46 -17.97 10.45
C ASP A 7 -8.62 -17.38 11.85
N ASN A 8 -7.50 -17.29 12.57
CA ASN A 8 -7.44 -16.48 13.78
C ASN A 8 -7.32 -14.99 13.43
N GLU A 9 -7.46 -14.11 14.44
CA GLU A 9 -7.41 -12.66 14.27
C GLU A 9 -6.15 -12.20 13.51
N ARG A 10 -4.98 -12.68 13.92
CA ARG A 10 -3.70 -12.31 13.29
C ARG A 10 -3.66 -12.67 11.80
N ALA A 11 -3.97 -13.92 11.48
CA ALA A 11 -3.98 -14.37 10.10
C ALA A 11 -4.99 -13.58 9.25
N THR A 12 -6.17 -13.30 9.82
CA THR A 12 -7.18 -12.46 9.17
C THR A 12 -6.64 -11.06 8.87
N LEU A 13 -6.05 -10.38 9.86
CA LEU A 13 -5.48 -9.02 9.66
C LEU A 13 -4.36 -9.03 8.61
N CYS A 14 -3.39 -9.97 8.72
CA CYS A 14 -2.31 -10.09 7.76
C CYS A 14 -2.83 -10.35 6.33
N ASN A 15 -3.80 -11.25 6.17
CA ASN A 15 -4.36 -11.55 4.85
C ASN A 15 -5.10 -10.35 4.25
N TYR A 16 -5.84 -9.58 5.05
CA TYR A 16 -6.48 -8.35 4.56
C TYR A 16 -5.46 -7.28 4.16
N LEU A 17 -4.38 -7.10 4.93
CA LEU A 17 -3.29 -6.19 4.56
C LEU A 17 -2.62 -6.63 3.27
N ASP A 18 -2.30 -7.91 3.16
CA ASP A 18 -1.58 -8.47 2.01
C ASP A 18 -2.36 -8.28 0.70
N VAL A 19 -3.67 -8.52 0.69
CA VAL A 19 -4.49 -8.32 -0.53
C VAL A 19 -4.65 -6.86 -0.92
N GLN A 20 -4.58 -5.89 0.02
CA GLN A 20 -4.57 -4.48 -0.34
C GLN A 20 -3.23 -4.09 -0.96
N LEU A 21 -2.13 -4.58 -0.39
CA LEU A 21 -0.80 -4.36 -0.93
C LEU A 21 -0.63 -5.01 -2.32
N ASP A 22 -1.21 -6.21 -2.54
CA ASP A 22 -1.28 -6.84 -3.85
C ASP A 22 -2.03 -5.98 -4.87
N ALA A 23 -3.18 -5.41 -4.50
CA ALA A 23 -3.97 -4.56 -5.38
C ALA A 23 -3.19 -3.29 -5.79
N ILE A 24 -2.57 -2.61 -4.81
CA ILE A 24 -1.73 -1.43 -5.07
C ILE A 24 -0.55 -1.80 -5.98
N ARG A 25 0.14 -2.88 -5.69
CA ARG A 25 1.26 -3.38 -6.49
C ARG A 25 0.84 -3.72 -7.92
N ALA A 26 -0.31 -4.40 -8.08
CA ALA A 26 -0.83 -4.81 -9.38
C ALA A 26 -1.28 -3.63 -10.24
N SER A 27 -1.71 -2.51 -9.64
CA SER A 27 -2.13 -1.32 -10.39
C SER A 27 -1.03 -0.74 -11.28
N SER A 28 0.24 -1.00 -10.98
CA SER A 28 1.40 -0.56 -11.78
C SER A 28 1.81 -1.54 -12.89
N TYR A 29 1.15 -2.71 -13.00
CA TYR A 29 1.55 -3.75 -13.94
C TYR A 29 1.54 -3.26 -15.40
N GLY A 30 2.72 -3.31 -16.06
CA GLY A 30 2.91 -2.92 -17.45
C GLY A 30 2.91 -1.40 -17.73
N LEU A 31 2.84 -0.54 -16.70
CA LEU A 31 2.95 0.91 -16.87
C LEU A 31 4.41 1.34 -17.00
N ASP A 32 4.66 2.29 -17.89
CA ASP A 32 5.89 3.10 -17.89
C ASP A 32 5.82 4.26 -16.88
N ASP A 33 6.93 5.00 -16.72
CA ASP A 33 7.02 6.11 -15.76
C ASP A 33 6.03 7.23 -16.03
N ASP A 34 5.86 7.60 -17.30
CA ASP A 34 4.95 8.67 -17.69
C ASP A 34 3.50 8.30 -17.36
N GLN A 35 3.12 7.05 -17.64
CA GLN A 35 1.81 6.51 -17.33
C GLN A 35 1.60 6.42 -15.81
N ALA A 36 2.57 5.89 -15.05
CA ALA A 36 2.48 5.70 -13.61
C ALA A 36 2.43 7.04 -12.84
N ARG A 37 3.00 8.12 -13.39
CA ARG A 37 2.94 9.50 -12.85
C ARG A 37 1.69 10.25 -13.24
N ARG A 38 0.89 9.74 -14.18
CA ARG A 38 -0.32 10.43 -14.64
C ARG A 38 -1.36 10.51 -13.53
N ALA A 39 -1.82 11.74 -13.25
CA ALA A 39 -2.91 12.00 -12.33
C ALA A 39 -4.20 12.28 -13.10
N PRO A 40 -5.37 11.84 -12.62
CA PRO A 40 -6.67 12.26 -13.16
C PRO A 40 -6.81 13.79 -13.14
N ARG A 41 -7.57 14.35 -14.10
CA ARG A 41 -7.65 15.80 -14.33
C ARG A 41 -7.95 16.65 -13.08
N ARG A 42 -8.60 16.11 -12.06
CA ARG A 42 -8.99 16.82 -10.83
C ARG A 42 -8.41 16.22 -9.57
N SER A 43 -7.46 15.32 -9.70
CA SER A 43 -6.76 14.70 -8.58
C SER A 43 -5.25 15.01 -8.69
N THR A 44 -4.55 14.95 -7.56
CA THR A 44 -3.09 14.98 -7.50
C THR A 44 -2.50 13.58 -7.30
N LEU A 45 -3.36 12.56 -7.12
CA LEU A 45 -2.93 11.19 -6.92
C LEU A 45 -2.52 10.55 -8.25
N SER A 46 -1.44 9.78 -8.21
CA SER A 46 -0.95 8.94 -9.30
C SER A 46 -0.58 7.56 -8.77
N ILE A 47 -0.42 6.57 -9.64
CA ILE A 47 0.02 5.22 -9.24
C ILE A 47 1.38 5.29 -8.53
N SER A 48 2.37 5.99 -9.10
CA SER A 48 3.68 6.19 -8.45
C SER A 48 3.56 6.89 -7.09
N GLY A 49 2.72 7.93 -6.99
CA GLY A 49 2.49 8.65 -5.73
C GLY A 49 1.86 7.78 -4.65
N ILE A 50 0.85 6.99 -5.01
CA ILE A 50 0.21 6.03 -4.08
C ILE A 50 1.22 4.96 -3.63
N THR A 51 2.00 4.40 -4.56
CA THR A 51 3.04 3.40 -4.24
C THR A 51 4.05 3.96 -3.24
N LYS A 52 4.58 5.17 -3.49
CA LYS A 52 5.52 5.87 -2.59
C LYS A 52 4.90 6.12 -1.21
N HIS A 53 3.64 6.58 -1.18
CA HIS A 53 2.95 6.86 0.08
C HIS A 53 2.74 5.58 0.92
N VAL A 54 2.36 4.49 0.31
CA VAL A 54 2.19 3.21 1.03
C VAL A 54 3.52 2.68 1.56
N VAL A 55 4.62 2.85 0.82
CA VAL A 55 5.98 2.58 1.34
C VAL A 55 6.28 3.45 2.56
N TYR A 56 5.96 4.75 2.51
CA TYR A 56 6.10 5.65 3.66
C TYR A 56 5.32 5.12 4.88
N CYS A 57 4.05 4.75 4.72
CA CYS A 57 3.22 4.23 5.82
C CYS A 57 3.78 2.94 6.44
N MET A 58 4.24 2.00 5.61
CA MET A 58 4.88 0.77 6.09
C MET A 58 6.16 1.08 6.87
N LYS A 59 7.04 1.96 6.36
CA LYS A 59 8.27 2.39 7.04
C LYS A 59 7.98 3.05 8.38
N GLN A 60 6.98 3.95 8.46
CA GLN A 60 6.58 4.57 9.72
C GLN A 60 6.14 3.55 10.77
N SER A 61 5.44 2.51 10.35
CA SER A 61 5.02 1.43 11.24
C SER A 61 6.19 0.59 11.75
N LEU A 62 7.13 0.27 10.87
CA LEU A 62 8.36 -0.43 11.22
C LEU A 62 9.21 0.39 12.20
N SER A 63 9.41 1.69 11.93
CA SER A 63 10.11 2.63 12.82
C SER A 63 9.43 2.67 14.21
N GLY A 64 8.10 2.84 14.25
CA GLY A 64 7.33 2.82 15.49
C GLY A 64 7.44 1.52 16.29
N ALA A 65 7.71 0.40 15.61
CA ALA A 65 7.96 -0.91 16.23
C ALA A 65 9.44 -1.14 16.61
N GLY A 66 10.31 -0.13 16.42
CA GLY A 66 11.72 -0.19 16.84
C GLY A 66 12.71 -0.54 15.72
N HIS A 67 12.25 -0.60 14.46
CA HIS A 67 13.13 -0.76 13.28
C HIS A 67 13.64 0.62 12.82
N HIS A 68 14.60 1.18 13.56
CA HIS A 68 15.07 2.57 13.38
C HIS A 68 15.78 2.83 12.05
N GLU A 69 16.18 1.82 11.30
CA GLU A 69 16.64 1.92 9.92
C GLU A 69 15.58 2.50 8.97
N HIS A 70 14.33 2.48 9.38
CA HIS A 70 13.19 3.07 8.65
C HIS A 70 12.76 4.44 9.16
N ASP A 71 13.49 5.04 10.12
CA ASP A 71 13.15 6.36 10.65
C ASP A 71 13.10 7.40 9.52
N GLN A 72 12.04 8.19 9.53
CA GLN A 72 11.82 9.26 8.57
C GLN A 72 11.39 10.55 9.29
N PRO A 73 11.83 11.73 8.83
CA PRO A 73 11.32 12.97 9.36
C PRO A 73 9.82 13.11 9.05
N PHE A 74 9.10 13.79 9.93
CA PHE A 74 7.65 14.02 9.74
C PHE A 74 7.34 14.72 8.40
N GLU A 75 8.23 15.59 7.95
CA GLU A 75 8.12 16.32 6.67
C GLU A 75 8.06 15.38 5.46
N ALA A 76 8.58 14.16 5.57
CA ALA A 76 8.51 13.15 4.50
C ALA A 76 7.06 12.77 4.17
N PHE A 77 6.13 12.92 5.11
CA PHE A 77 4.70 12.72 4.85
C PHE A 77 4.19 13.62 3.72
N PHE A 78 4.56 14.91 3.73
CA PHE A 78 4.03 15.89 2.76
C PHE A 78 4.48 15.64 1.33
N VAL A 79 5.61 14.96 1.15
CA VAL A 79 6.14 14.60 -0.17
C VAL A 79 5.95 13.15 -0.53
N SER A 80 5.32 12.37 0.35
CA SER A 80 5.13 10.93 0.13
C SER A 80 4.22 10.61 -1.06
N PHE A 81 3.29 11.51 -1.42
CA PHE A 81 2.44 11.36 -2.61
C PHE A 81 3.06 11.92 -3.90
N THR A 82 4.25 12.51 -3.82
CA THR A 82 4.86 13.18 -4.97
C THR A 82 6.23 12.57 -5.24
N PRO A 83 6.34 11.62 -6.17
CA PRO A 83 7.64 11.11 -6.60
C PRO A 83 8.49 12.24 -7.20
N SER A 84 9.79 12.26 -6.92
CA SER A 84 10.73 13.13 -7.60
C SER A 84 10.95 12.67 -9.04
N ASP A 85 11.53 13.51 -9.89
CA ASP A 85 11.82 13.17 -11.29
C ASP A 85 12.79 11.98 -11.42
N GLU A 86 13.56 11.69 -10.38
CA GLU A 86 14.56 10.63 -10.32
C GLU A 86 13.99 9.29 -9.80
N GLU A 87 12.77 9.29 -9.21
CA GLU A 87 12.14 8.09 -8.66
C GLU A 87 11.31 7.37 -9.73
N GLU A 88 11.93 6.48 -10.49
CA GLU A 88 11.27 5.63 -11.48
C GLU A 88 10.31 4.63 -10.82
N ILE A 89 9.23 4.25 -11.53
CA ILE A 89 8.23 3.28 -11.00
C ILE A 89 8.88 1.93 -10.66
N THR A 90 9.85 1.48 -11.42
CA THR A 90 10.59 0.24 -11.17
C THR A 90 11.30 0.27 -9.82
N THR A 91 12.03 1.37 -9.52
CA THR A 91 12.75 1.56 -8.25
C THR A 91 11.79 1.70 -7.07
N LEU A 92 10.65 2.38 -7.27
CA LEU A 92 9.60 2.48 -6.26
C LEU A 92 9.01 1.10 -5.94
N LEU A 93 8.81 0.24 -6.95
CA LEU A 93 8.29 -1.11 -6.76
C LEU A 93 9.30 -2.05 -6.10
N GLU A 94 10.59 -1.95 -6.41
CA GLU A 94 11.65 -2.68 -5.70
C GLU A 94 11.65 -2.32 -4.21
N THR A 95 11.60 -1.01 -3.89
CA THR A 95 11.50 -0.52 -2.50
C THR A 95 10.21 -0.98 -1.83
N PHE A 96 9.09 -0.96 -2.56
CA PHE A 96 7.80 -1.45 -2.07
C PHE A 96 7.87 -2.92 -1.68
N ASP A 97 8.41 -3.77 -2.57
CA ASP A 97 8.50 -5.22 -2.35
C ASP A 97 9.42 -5.55 -1.16
N GLU A 98 10.55 -4.84 -1.00
CA GLU A 98 11.46 -4.99 0.13
C GLU A 98 10.79 -4.63 1.47
N VAL A 99 10.25 -3.41 1.56
CA VAL A 99 9.61 -2.89 2.78
C VAL A 99 8.36 -3.69 3.13
N ARG A 100 7.57 -4.10 2.12
CA ARG A 100 6.43 -5.00 2.32
C ARG A 100 6.87 -6.32 2.97
N GLY A 101 7.97 -6.89 2.51
CA GLY A 101 8.50 -8.13 3.10
C GLY A 101 8.76 -8.02 4.60
N GLU A 102 9.32 -6.89 5.05
CA GLU A 102 9.59 -6.60 6.46
C GLU A 102 8.30 -6.29 7.23
N TYR A 103 7.44 -5.45 6.68
CA TYR A 103 6.16 -5.10 7.28
C TYR A 103 5.25 -6.32 7.48
N MET A 104 5.18 -7.22 6.51
CA MET A 104 4.41 -8.45 6.62
C MET A 104 5.02 -9.47 7.57
N ARG A 105 6.34 -9.48 7.77
CA ARG A 105 6.97 -10.23 8.88
C ARG A 105 6.54 -9.67 10.24
N MET A 106 6.60 -8.36 10.43
CA MET A 106 6.10 -7.71 11.65
C MET A 106 4.63 -8.08 11.90
N CYS A 107 3.79 -8.12 10.84
CA CYS A 107 2.38 -8.51 10.98
C CYS A 107 2.24 -9.97 11.48
N ARG A 108 3.03 -10.89 10.93
CA ARG A 108 2.97 -12.31 11.31
C ARG A 108 3.51 -12.59 12.71
N ASP A 109 4.58 -11.90 13.11
CA ASP A 109 5.36 -12.25 14.29
C ASP A 109 5.14 -11.30 15.48
N GLY A 110 4.69 -10.06 15.25
CA GLY A 110 4.53 -9.05 16.29
C GLY A 110 3.39 -9.33 17.27
N GLU A 111 3.53 -8.92 18.51
CA GLU A 111 2.49 -9.06 19.53
C GLU A 111 1.36 -8.04 19.31
N LEU A 112 0.13 -8.51 19.04
CA LEU A 112 -1.02 -7.64 18.71
C LEU A 112 -1.38 -6.64 19.80
N ASP A 113 -1.04 -6.96 21.06
CA ASP A 113 -1.26 -6.10 22.22
C ASP A 113 -0.07 -5.22 22.57
N ALA A 114 1.06 -5.33 21.85
CA ALA A 114 2.20 -4.43 22.02
C ALA A 114 1.78 -2.99 21.74
N GLU A 115 2.29 -2.07 22.54
CA GLU A 115 2.08 -0.63 22.37
C GLU A 115 3.23 -0.04 21.53
N LEU A 116 2.85 0.86 20.62
CA LEU A 116 3.79 1.62 19.80
C LEU A 116 3.26 3.05 19.62
N PRO A 117 4.14 4.06 19.39
CA PRO A 117 3.71 5.41 19.09
C PRO A 117 3.07 5.47 17.69
N VAL A 118 1.91 6.13 17.59
CA VAL A 118 1.21 6.39 16.32
C VAL A 118 1.00 7.89 16.16
N GLY A 119 1.28 8.40 15.00
CA GLY A 119 1.21 9.83 14.67
C GLY A 119 2.55 10.55 14.81
N PRO A 120 2.59 11.90 14.79
CA PRO A 120 1.45 12.82 14.84
C PRO A 120 0.56 12.81 13.59
N MET A 121 -0.71 13.29 13.74
CA MET A 121 -1.69 13.47 12.67
C MET A 121 -2.35 14.86 12.82
N PRO A 122 -1.63 15.94 12.50
CA PRO A 122 -2.10 17.31 12.79
C PRO A 122 -3.35 17.70 11.99
N TRP A 123 -3.61 17.06 10.85
CA TRP A 123 -4.84 17.27 10.06
C TRP A 123 -6.13 16.84 10.77
N VAL A 124 -6.04 16.02 11.84
CA VAL A 124 -7.14 15.68 12.73
C VAL A 124 -6.93 16.24 14.15
N GLY A 125 -6.02 17.19 14.30
CA GLY A 125 -5.74 17.88 15.58
C GLY A 125 -4.86 17.08 16.55
N MET A 126 -4.24 16.00 16.14
CA MET A 126 -3.29 15.22 16.95
C MET A 126 -1.86 15.66 16.63
N THR A 127 -1.33 16.60 17.41
CA THR A 127 -0.01 17.22 17.18
C THR A 127 1.17 16.43 17.75
N GLU A 128 0.89 15.43 18.60
CA GLU A 128 1.88 14.55 19.20
C GLU A 128 1.51 13.09 18.95
N ALA A 129 2.52 12.22 18.89
CA ALA A 129 2.28 10.78 18.80
C ALA A 129 1.57 10.27 20.07
N ARG A 130 0.70 9.31 19.92
CA ARG A 130 -0.02 8.65 21.01
C ARG A 130 0.22 7.16 21.01
N PRO A 131 0.30 6.50 22.17
CA PRO A 131 0.41 5.05 22.21
C PRO A 131 -0.86 4.40 21.67
N ALA A 132 -0.68 3.40 20.84
CA ALA A 132 -1.75 2.53 20.38
C ALA A 132 -1.26 1.08 20.33
N LYS A 133 -2.18 0.13 20.33
CA LYS A 133 -1.84 -1.28 20.18
C LYS A 133 -1.51 -1.60 18.70
N LEU A 134 -0.63 -2.54 18.48
CA LEU A 134 -0.25 -2.99 17.14
C LEU A 134 -1.49 -3.41 16.31
N ARG A 135 -2.50 -4.06 16.92
CA ARG A 135 -3.76 -4.39 16.24
C ARG A 135 -4.52 -3.18 15.73
N TYR A 136 -4.48 -2.04 16.44
CA TYR A 136 -5.08 -0.78 15.97
C TYR A 136 -4.41 -0.33 14.67
N LEU A 137 -3.07 -0.37 14.64
CA LEU A 137 -2.30 0.01 13.45
C LEU A 137 -2.68 -0.85 12.24
N TYR A 138 -2.79 -2.17 12.42
CA TYR A 138 -3.16 -3.07 11.32
C TYR A 138 -4.59 -2.83 10.82
N VAL A 139 -5.55 -2.60 11.72
CA VAL A 139 -6.93 -2.24 11.33
C VAL A 139 -6.95 -0.89 10.58
N HIS A 140 -6.22 0.11 11.08
CA HIS A 140 -6.06 1.40 10.42
C HIS A 140 -5.44 1.24 9.01
N HIS A 141 -4.41 0.43 8.88
CA HIS A 141 -3.78 0.17 7.58
C HIS A 141 -4.66 -0.65 6.62
N VAL A 142 -5.54 -1.53 7.11
CA VAL A 142 -6.55 -2.17 6.25
C VAL A 142 -7.46 -1.10 5.64
N GLU A 143 -7.92 -0.11 6.44
CA GLU A 143 -8.73 1.02 5.95
C GLU A 143 -7.96 1.88 4.95
N GLU A 144 -6.74 2.29 5.32
CA GLU A 144 -5.89 3.20 4.55
C GLU A 144 -5.48 2.59 3.20
N PHE A 145 -4.96 1.36 3.23
CA PHE A 145 -4.51 0.70 2.01
C PHE A 145 -5.68 0.31 1.09
N ALA A 146 -6.85 -0.08 1.63
CA ALA A 146 -8.04 -0.32 0.83
C ALA A 146 -8.52 0.95 0.12
N ARG A 147 -8.45 2.11 0.80
CA ARG A 147 -8.78 3.40 0.19
C ARG A 147 -7.84 3.74 -0.96
N HIS A 148 -6.54 3.55 -0.75
CA HIS A 148 -5.53 3.80 -1.79
C HIS A 148 -5.58 2.78 -2.92
N ALA A 149 -5.89 1.52 -2.65
CA ALA A 149 -6.13 0.52 -3.69
C ALA A 149 -7.29 0.94 -4.60
N GLY A 150 -8.44 1.34 -4.02
CA GLY A 150 -9.57 1.84 -4.81
C GLY A 150 -9.27 3.13 -5.60
N HIS A 151 -8.43 4.04 -5.08
CA HIS A 151 -7.94 5.19 -5.85
C HIS A 151 -7.07 4.73 -7.02
N ALA A 152 -6.16 3.80 -6.79
CA ALA A 152 -5.27 3.26 -7.82
C ALA A 152 -6.05 2.54 -8.92
N ASP A 153 -7.11 1.79 -8.58
CA ASP A 153 -7.99 1.12 -9.53
C ASP A 153 -8.62 2.13 -10.49
N ILE A 154 -9.22 3.22 -9.98
CA ILE A 154 -9.85 4.26 -10.80
C ILE A 154 -8.82 4.99 -11.67
N ILE A 155 -7.63 5.31 -11.11
CA ILE A 155 -6.56 5.95 -11.88
C ILE A 155 -6.10 5.02 -13.01
N ARG A 156 -5.98 3.75 -12.75
CA ARG A 156 -5.58 2.75 -13.74
C ARG A 156 -6.61 2.64 -14.88
N GLU A 157 -7.89 2.57 -14.54
CA GLU A 157 -8.96 2.55 -15.54
C GLU A 157 -8.95 3.81 -16.44
N GLU A 158 -8.60 4.99 -15.89
CA GLU A 158 -8.46 6.22 -16.68
C GLU A 158 -7.20 6.25 -17.57
N ILE A 159 -6.13 5.53 -17.21
CA ILE A 159 -4.89 5.47 -17.98
C ILE A 159 -5.07 4.64 -19.24
N ASP A 160 -5.60 3.42 -19.13
CA ASP A 160 -5.62 2.42 -20.19
C ASP A 160 -6.84 1.48 -20.18
N GLY A 161 -7.75 1.64 -19.22
CA GLY A 161 -8.96 0.82 -19.10
C GLY A 161 -8.79 -0.49 -18.34
N ALA A 162 -7.58 -0.82 -17.84
CA ALA A 162 -7.33 -2.05 -17.11
C ALA A 162 -8.07 -2.08 -15.77
N GLN A 163 -8.82 -3.16 -15.51
CA GLN A 163 -9.57 -3.34 -14.27
C GLN A 163 -8.76 -4.13 -13.23
N ALA A 164 -8.99 -3.84 -11.95
CA ALA A 164 -8.29 -4.48 -10.84
C ALA A 164 -8.27 -6.02 -10.90
N ALA A 165 -9.40 -6.65 -11.25
CA ALA A 165 -9.51 -8.11 -11.35
C ALA A 165 -8.65 -8.69 -12.49
N GLU A 166 -8.54 -7.97 -13.61
CA GLU A 166 -7.74 -8.34 -14.78
C GLU A 166 -6.24 -8.21 -14.47
N LEU A 167 -5.85 -7.12 -13.79
CA LEU A 167 -4.48 -6.87 -13.34
C LEU A 167 -4.01 -7.94 -12.35
N LEU A 168 -4.81 -8.22 -11.34
CA LEU A 168 -4.51 -9.28 -10.38
C LEU A 168 -4.42 -10.65 -11.05
N ALA A 169 -5.30 -10.96 -12.01
CA ALA A 169 -5.23 -12.20 -12.75
C ALA A 169 -3.94 -12.31 -13.57
N ALA A 170 -3.49 -11.22 -14.18
CA ALA A 170 -2.24 -11.17 -14.94
C ALA A 170 -1.01 -11.38 -14.04
N VAL A 171 -0.92 -10.64 -12.93
CA VAL A 171 0.20 -10.72 -11.98
C VAL A 171 0.29 -12.10 -11.32
N GLU A 172 -0.85 -12.69 -10.97
CA GLU A 172 -0.91 -14.03 -10.35
C GLU A 172 -0.80 -15.18 -11.38
N GLY A 173 -0.74 -14.90 -12.68
CA GLY A 173 -0.69 -15.93 -13.73
C GLY A 173 -1.96 -16.78 -13.81
N ARG A 174 -3.11 -16.24 -13.40
CA ARG A 174 -4.39 -16.96 -13.45
C ARG A 174 -4.89 -17.07 -14.89
N PRO A 175 -5.44 -18.20 -15.30
CA PRO A 175 -6.03 -18.34 -16.64
C PRO A 175 -7.32 -17.51 -16.76
N ALA A 176 -7.68 -17.14 -17.99
CA ALA A 176 -8.98 -16.55 -18.28
C ALA A 176 -10.13 -17.49 -17.87
N ASN A 177 -11.24 -16.91 -17.43
CA ASN A 177 -12.49 -17.61 -17.11
C ASN A 177 -13.69 -16.80 -17.60
N ASP A 178 -14.93 -17.25 -17.30
CA ASP A 178 -16.16 -16.61 -17.77
C ASP A 178 -16.36 -15.16 -17.24
N PHE A 179 -15.60 -14.74 -16.23
CA PHE A 179 -15.76 -13.45 -15.55
C PHE A 179 -14.56 -12.51 -15.73
N VAL A 180 -13.36 -13.05 -15.88
CA VAL A 180 -12.10 -12.27 -15.89
C VAL A 180 -11.16 -12.82 -16.94
N THR A 181 -10.68 -11.93 -17.81
CA THR A 181 -9.54 -12.17 -18.71
C THR A 181 -8.33 -11.43 -18.17
N PRO A 182 -7.17 -12.10 -17.95
CA PRO A 182 -5.96 -11.42 -17.49
C PRO A 182 -5.55 -10.28 -18.43
N TRP A 183 -5.18 -9.14 -17.85
CA TRP A 183 -4.70 -7.99 -18.61
C TRP A 183 -3.42 -8.34 -19.39
N GLN A 184 -3.32 -7.84 -20.61
CA GLN A 184 -2.14 -7.95 -21.44
C GLN A 184 -1.49 -6.56 -21.56
N ALA A 185 -0.31 -6.40 -20.93
CA ALA A 185 0.47 -5.16 -20.96
C ALA A 185 1.24 -4.99 -22.27
#